data_8b879de3ff97958765a521e5b79e84b5
#
_entry.id   8b879de3ff97958765a521e5b79e84b5
#
_cell.length_a   1.000
_cell.length_b   1.000
_cell.length_c   1.000
_cell.angle_alpha   90.00
_cell.angle_beta   90.00
_cell.angle_gamma   90.00
#
_symmetry.space_group_name_H-M   'P 1'
#
loop_
_entity.id
_entity.type
_entity.pdbx_description
1 polymer ?
#
loop_
_entity_poly.entity_id
_entity_poly.type
_entity_poly.pdbx_seq_one_letter_code
_entity_poly.pdbx_strand_id
1 'polypeptide(L)'
;MTAQELKSKLTEDDIKKLLELMGATFYYEDDDMWITDTICHHGTKPKLYFYKDSMSFHCYTECGQLDIIGVVMGYKGYEQEEFQKAINWISVKLNLDNHVYGFGKQEQISDWEFIKKYKKNKKIKPKDKILVPYDKNVLNIFQYFYCQSWIDEGISVETMKKYNILYSTWQQKIIIPHYDMNNNLVGVRSRALLPDDIELFGKYAPFKIGNKFYNHSLGLNLFGLNHNINAIQKKRKIMLVEAEKSVFQTDTMFGEDNFTVALCGSNLTDYQKGTILMLGVREVIIALDKQYQTLDSDECKNWSQHIKDKIIDKLSPFVSVSVLWDSTNLLNYKDSPTDRGEETLLKLMENKIYVGTNQ
;
A
#
# COMPACT_ATOMS: atom_id res chain seq x y z
N MET A 1 9.45 35.02 -0.84
CA MET A 1 8.64 34.16 0.02
C MET A 1 9.31 32.79 0.13
N THR A 2 9.41 32.23 1.32
CA THR A 2 9.91 30.87 1.54
C THR A 2 8.82 29.83 1.30
N ALA A 3 9.17 28.56 1.13
CA ALA A 3 8.19 27.48 0.99
C ALA A 3 7.26 27.35 2.22
N GLN A 4 7.81 27.60 3.42
CA GLN A 4 7.04 27.52 4.66
C GLN A 4 6.04 28.67 4.79
N GLU A 5 6.44 29.88 4.45
CA GLU A 5 5.56 31.05 4.37
C GLU A 5 4.46 30.87 3.34
N LEU A 6 4.79 30.32 2.16
CA LEU A 6 3.80 30.01 1.14
C LEU A 6 2.77 29.01 1.69
N LYS A 7 3.22 27.85 2.18
CA LYS A 7 2.33 26.81 2.68
C LYS A 7 1.42 27.25 3.82
N SER A 8 1.91 28.14 4.70
CA SER A 8 1.11 28.66 5.81
C SER A 8 -0.02 29.61 5.37
N LYS A 9 0.04 30.12 4.14
CA LYS A 9 -0.97 31.04 3.57
C LYS A 9 -1.98 30.35 2.67
N LEU A 10 -1.69 29.10 2.23
CA LEU A 10 -2.53 28.38 1.30
C LEU A 10 -3.75 27.78 2.01
N THR A 11 -4.91 27.97 1.40
CA THR A 11 -6.17 27.33 1.75
C THR A 11 -6.46 26.17 0.78
N GLU A 12 -7.46 25.34 1.11
CA GLU A 12 -7.95 24.29 0.19
C GLU A 12 -8.41 24.90 -1.14
N ASP A 13 -9.13 26.03 -1.10
CA ASP A 13 -9.61 26.74 -2.30
C ASP A 13 -8.45 27.22 -3.18
N ASP A 14 -7.34 27.67 -2.57
CA ASP A 14 -6.14 28.05 -3.31
C ASP A 14 -5.52 26.84 -4.02
N ILE A 15 -5.47 25.70 -3.35
CA ILE A 15 -4.96 24.46 -3.93
C ILE A 15 -5.87 24.00 -5.08
N LYS A 16 -7.19 24.01 -4.89
CA LYS A 16 -8.14 23.67 -5.94
C LYS A 16 -7.97 24.56 -7.17
N LYS A 17 -7.89 25.87 -6.96
CA LYS A 17 -7.64 26.84 -8.01
C LYS A 17 -6.32 26.60 -8.77
N LEU A 18 -5.26 26.22 -8.07
CA LEU A 18 -4.00 25.87 -8.72
C LEU A 18 -4.12 24.61 -9.59
N LEU A 19 -4.81 23.57 -9.09
CA LEU A 19 -5.08 22.36 -9.85
C LEU A 19 -5.90 22.67 -11.13
N GLU A 20 -6.95 23.47 -11.01
CA GLU A 20 -7.75 23.94 -12.14
C GLU A 20 -6.93 24.75 -13.16
N LEU A 21 -6.06 25.66 -12.69
CA LEU A 21 -5.14 26.42 -13.54
C LEU A 21 -4.12 25.55 -14.27
N MET A 22 -3.77 24.40 -13.70
CA MET A 22 -2.91 23.40 -14.33
C MET A 22 -3.68 22.45 -15.25
N GLY A 23 -5.02 22.55 -15.31
CA GLY A 23 -5.87 21.72 -16.17
C GLY A 23 -6.21 20.36 -15.59
N ALA A 24 -6.15 20.21 -14.26
CA ALA A 24 -6.50 18.96 -13.60
C ALA A 24 -7.97 18.58 -13.82
N THR A 25 -8.20 17.31 -14.09
CA THR A 25 -9.53 16.70 -14.13
C THR A 25 -9.85 16.11 -12.76
N PHE A 26 -10.95 16.55 -12.14
CA PHE A 26 -11.42 16.02 -10.87
C PHE A 26 -12.33 14.81 -11.12
N TYR A 27 -11.96 13.65 -10.63
CA TYR A 27 -12.72 12.39 -10.73
C TYR A 27 -13.52 12.09 -9.46
N TYR A 28 -13.05 12.58 -8.33
CA TYR A 28 -13.69 12.38 -7.05
C TYR A 28 -13.42 13.57 -6.12
N GLU A 29 -14.44 13.96 -5.35
CA GLU A 29 -14.36 15.04 -4.36
C GLU A 29 -15.30 14.74 -3.20
N ASP A 30 -14.78 14.72 -1.97
CA ASP A 30 -15.55 14.63 -0.73
C ASP A 30 -14.97 15.58 0.35
N ASP A 31 -15.46 15.46 1.60
CA ASP A 31 -15.04 16.32 2.70
C ASP A 31 -13.58 16.08 3.13
N ASP A 32 -12.98 14.92 2.81
CA ASP A 32 -11.65 14.52 3.27
C ASP A 32 -10.59 14.62 2.17
N MET A 33 -10.96 14.40 0.90
CA MET A 33 -9.98 14.32 -0.18
C MET A 33 -10.55 14.64 -1.56
N TRP A 34 -9.62 14.91 -2.50
CA TRP A 34 -9.88 14.93 -3.95
C TRP A 34 -9.03 13.89 -4.66
N ILE A 35 -9.53 13.37 -5.78
CA ILE A 35 -8.76 12.55 -6.72
C ILE A 35 -8.76 13.22 -8.07
N THR A 36 -7.57 13.50 -8.58
CA THR A 36 -7.37 14.08 -9.90
C THR A 36 -6.51 13.18 -10.77
N ASP A 37 -6.41 13.51 -12.04
CA ASP A 37 -5.39 12.94 -12.92
C ASP A 37 -3.98 13.26 -12.42
N THR A 38 -3.01 12.45 -12.84
CA THR A 38 -1.63 12.55 -12.37
C THR A 38 -0.86 13.67 -13.07
N ILE A 39 -1.39 14.91 -13.00
CA ILE A 39 -0.81 16.10 -13.64
C ILE A 39 0.63 16.37 -13.23
N CYS A 40 1.07 15.89 -12.07
CA CYS A 40 2.44 16.04 -11.56
C CYS A 40 3.51 15.39 -12.46
N HIS A 41 3.12 14.50 -13.38
CA HIS A 41 3.99 13.92 -14.41
C HIS A 41 3.26 13.78 -15.76
N HIS A 42 2.28 14.66 -16.02
CA HIS A 42 1.47 14.70 -17.25
C HIS A 42 0.68 13.41 -17.56
N GLY A 43 0.38 12.62 -16.54
CA GLY A 43 -0.44 11.41 -16.67
C GLY A 43 -1.93 11.75 -16.64
N THR A 44 -2.75 10.89 -17.25
CA THR A 44 -4.23 11.05 -17.34
C THR A 44 -4.99 10.14 -16.37
N LYS A 45 -4.28 9.31 -15.58
CA LYS A 45 -4.92 8.36 -14.66
C LYS A 45 -5.39 9.06 -13.39
N PRO A 46 -6.58 8.71 -12.83
CA PRO A 46 -7.09 9.27 -11.57
C PRO A 46 -6.33 8.70 -10.36
N LYS A 47 -5.07 9.05 -10.21
CA LYS A 47 -4.16 8.50 -9.19
C LYS A 47 -3.35 9.57 -8.43
N LEU A 48 -3.70 10.85 -8.54
CA LEU A 48 -3.18 11.91 -7.70
C LEU A 48 -4.23 12.26 -6.64
N TYR A 49 -3.96 11.92 -5.40
CA TYR A 49 -4.84 12.12 -4.25
C TYR A 49 -4.39 13.36 -3.48
N PHE A 50 -5.30 14.25 -3.17
CA PHE A 50 -5.09 15.35 -2.23
C PHE A 50 -5.84 15.07 -0.95
N TYR A 51 -5.16 15.07 0.19
CA TYR A 51 -5.71 14.88 1.52
C TYR A 51 -5.85 16.24 2.22
N LYS A 52 -7.08 16.64 2.52
CA LYS A 52 -7.42 17.97 3.04
C LYS A 52 -6.87 18.21 4.45
N ASP A 53 -6.91 17.21 5.32
CA ASP A 53 -6.43 17.27 6.71
C ASP A 53 -4.94 17.59 6.83
N SER A 54 -4.15 17.06 5.91
CA SER A 54 -2.69 17.21 5.88
C SER A 54 -2.19 18.20 4.82
N MET A 55 -3.09 18.73 3.99
CA MET A 55 -2.76 19.61 2.84
C MET A 55 -1.66 19.00 1.96
N SER A 56 -1.68 17.67 1.77
CA SER A 56 -0.64 16.92 1.07
C SER A 56 -1.21 16.07 -0.06
N PHE A 57 -0.35 15.77 -1.03
CA PHE A 57 -0.67 14.92 -2.16
C PHE A 57 0.02 13.56 -2.07
N HIS A 58 -0.60 12.56 -2.68
CA HIS A 58 0.03 11.28 -2.97
C HIS A 58 -0.27 10.84 -4.40
N CYS A 59 0.77 10.73 -5.21
CA CYS A 59 0.69 10.13 -6.53
C CYS A 59 0.93 8.63 -6.44
N TYR A 60 -0.09 7.82 -6.71
CA TYR A 60 -0.03 6.36 -6.60
C TYR A 60 0.59 5.67 -7.84
N THR A 61 1.20 6.43 -8.74
CA THR A 61 1.93 5.89 -9.89
C THR A 61 3.44 6.10 -9.78
N GLU A 62 3.93 7.34 -9.89
CA GLU A 62 5.37 7.59 -10.06
C GLU A 62 5.98 8.47 -8.95
N CYS A 63 5.29 9.56 -8.57
CA CYS A 63 5.91 10.61 -7.76
C CYS A 63 5.89 10.34 -6.24
N GLY A 64 5.00 9.46 -5.73
CA GLY A 64 4.83 9.21 -4.31
C GLY A 64 4.22 10.42 -3.56
N GLN A 65 4.72 10.71 -2.36
CA GLN A 65 4.21 11.80 -1.52
C GLN A 65 4.75 13.15 -1.99
N LEU A 66 3.87 14.10 -2.23
CA LEU A 66 4.15 15.46 -2.69
C LEU A 66 3.45 16.50 -1.82
N ASP A 67 3.90 17.75 -1.92
CA ASP A 67 3.12 18.93 -1.58
C ASP A 67 2.75 19.68 -2.87
N ILE A 68 2.00 20.77 -2.75
CA ILE A 68 1.59 21.55 -3.93
C ILE A 68 2.78 22.10 -4.73
N ILE A 69 3.91 22.41 -4.07
CA ILE A 69 5.12 22.87 -4.75
C ILE A 69 5.68 21.72 -5.59
N GLY A 70 5.74 20.51 -5.04
CA GLY A 70 6.17 19.31 -5.77
C GLY A 70 5.26 18.97 -6.96
N VAL A 71 3.94 19.15 -6.82
CA VAL A 71 3.00 18.97 -7.93
C VAL A 71 3.27 19.99 -9.04
N VAL A 72 3.47 21.27 -8.69
CA VAL A 72 3.81 22.34 -9.67
C VAL A 72 5.16 22.09 -10.33
N MET A 73 6.15 21.64 -9.58
CA MET A 73 7.46 21.30 -10.13
C MET A 73 7.35 20.23 -11.21
N GLY A 74 6.66 19.15 -10.90
CA GLY A 74 6.46 18.06 -11.85
C GLY A 74 5.64 18.50 -13.07
N TYR A 75 4.53 19.24 -12.86
CA TYR A 75 3.73 19.82 -13.95
C TYR A 75 4.52 20.76 -14.86
N LYS A 76 5.49 21.52 -14.32
CA LYS A 76 6.32 22.46 -15.09
C LYS A 76 7.60 21.82 -15.65
N GLY A 77 7.91 20.58 -15.26
CA GLY A 77 9.19 19.94 -15.59
C GLY A 77 10.37 20.65 -14.97
N TYR A 78 10.21 21.25 -13.79
CA TYR A 78 11.30 21.96 -13.09
C TYR A 78 12.21 20.97 -12.38
N GLU A 79 13.51 21.15 -12.57
CA GLU A 79 14.55 20.45 -11.81
C GLU A 79 14.64 20.98 -10.37
N GLN A 80 15.38 20.28 -9.51
CA GLN A 80 15.45 20.61 -8.08
C GLN A 80 16.04 21.99 -7.80
N GLU A 81 16.95 22.47 -8.66
CA GLU A 81 17.54 23.79 -8.63
C GLU A 81 16.53 24.90 -8.96
N GLU A 82 15.43 24.55 -9.58
CA GLU A 82 14.36 25.48 -10.00
C GLU A 82 13.20 25.57 -8.99
N PHE A 83 13.37 24.99 -7.81
CA PHE A 83 12.35 24.98 -6.75
C PHE A 83 11.76 26.35 -6.43
N GLN A 84 12.60 27.42 -6.45
CA GLN A 84 12.13 28.78 -6.23
C GLN A 84 11.22 29.30 -7.36
N LYS A 85 11.37 28.79 -8.58
CA LYS A 85 10.47 29.14 -9.70
C LYS A 85 9.06 28.63 -9.46
N ALA A 86 8.92 27.42 -8.88
CA ALA A 86 7.61 26.88 -8.52
C ALA A 86 6.91 27.72 -7.45
N ILE A 87 7.63 28.15 -6.40
CA ILE A 87 7.13 29.04 -5.37
C ILE A 87 6.67 30.38 -5.98
N ASN A 88 7.49 30.98 -6.82
CA ASN A 88 7.16 32.23 -7.48
C ASN A 88 5.95 32.09 -8.39
N TRP A 89 5.84 30.98 -9.14
CA TRP A 89 4.70 30.71 -9.99
C TRP A 89 3.40 30.62 -9.19
N ILE A 90 3.40 29.88 -8.07
CA ILE A 90 2.24 29.78 -7.16
C ILE A 90 1.88 31.16 -6.61
N SER A 91 2.86 31.90 -6.10
CA SER A 91 2.65 33.24 -5.52
C SER A 91 2.01 34.21 -6.51
N VAL A 92 2.50 34.22 -7.75
CA VAL A 92 1.95 35.07 -8.83
C VAL A 92 0.54 34.63 -9.19
N LYS A 93 0.27 33.33 -9.33
CA LYS A 93 -1.06 32.82 -9.71
C LYS A 93 -2.13 33.06 -8.67
N LEU A 94 -1.75 33.11 -7.40
CA LEU A 94 -2.66 33.36 -6.26
C LEU A 94 -2.63 34.83 -5.79
N ASN A 95 -1.84 35.70 -6.43
CA ASN A 95 -1.65 37.11 -6.03
C ASN A 95 -1.21 37.24 -4.54
N LEU A 96 -0.36 36.35 -4.06
CA LEU A 96 0.09 36.34 -2.66
C LEU A 96 1.21 37.33 -2.37
N ASP A 97 1.87 37.85 -3.38
CA ASP A 97 2.95 38.85 -3.26
C ASP A 97 2.40 40.26 -3.52
N ASN A 98 2.23 41.02 -2.46
CA ASN A 98 1.93 42.47 -2.54
C ASN A 98 3.22 43.33 -2.69
N HIS A 99 4.33 42.76 -3.16
CA HIS A 99 5.57 43.51 -3.31
C HIS A 99 5.90 43.81 -4.77
N VAL A 100 5.76 45.09 -5.08
CA VAL A 100 6.35 45.77 -6.25
C VAL A 100 7.84 45.44 -6.36
N TYR A 101 8.29 45.10 -7.54
CA TYR A 101 9.67 44.83 -7.86
C TYR A 101 10.65 45.91 -7.33
N GLY A 102 11.39 45.57 -6.28
CA GLY A 102 12.57 46.32 -5.85
C GLY A 102 13.77 45.41 -5.92
N PHE A 103 14.76 45.77 -6.72
CA PHE A 103 16.05 45.08 -6.79
C PHE A 103 16.80 45.18 -5.45
N GLY A 104 16.71 44.12 -4.61
CA GLY A 104 17.46 43.98 -3.39
C GLY A 104 18.41 42.77 -3.50
N LYS A 105 19.68 42.97 -3.10
CA LYS A 105 20.75 41.97 -3.16
C LYS A 105 20.34 40.67 -2.49
N GLN A 106 20.46 39.55 -3.21
CA GLN A 106 20.37 38.19 -2.69
C GLN A 106 21.57 37.92 -1.76
N GLU A 107 21.27 37.65 -0.47
CA GLU A 107 22.17 36.82 0.34
C GLU A 107 21.98 35.37 -0.08
N GLN A 108 23.02 34.81 -0.67
CA GLN A 108 23.05 33.36 -0.98
C GLN A 108 23.17 32.58 0.34
N ILE A 109 22.05 32.13 0.86
CA ILE A 109 22.03 31.03 1.83
C ILE A 109 22.16 29.76 1.01
N SER A 110 23.25 29.01 1.21
CA SER A 110 23.53 27.82 0.44
C SER A 110 22.43 26.77 0.69
N ASP A 111 21.73 26.37 -0.37
CA ASP A 111 20.65 25.37 -0.36
C ASP A 111 21.04 24.04 0.29
N TRP A 112 22.34 23.78 0.40
CA TRP A 112 22.92 22.59 1.02
C TRP A 112 22.74 22.56 2.55
N GLU A 113 22.71 23.71 3.23
CA GLU A 113 22.44 23.79 4.67
C GLU A 113 20.95 23.56 4.98
N PHE A 114 20.07 24.00 4.08
CA PHE A 114 18.63 23.75 4.18
C PHE A 114 18.31 22.25 4.06
N ILE A 115 18.91 21.58 3.08
CA ILE A 115 18.77 20.11 2.89
C ILE A 115 19.35 19.34 4.07
N LYS A 116 20.46 19.77 4.67
CA LYS A 116 21.01 19.18 5.90
C LYS A 116 20.09 19.35 7.09
N LYS A 117 19.43 20.51 7.22
CA LYS A 117 18.47 20.80 8.29
C LYS A 117 17.19 19.97 8.14
N TYR A 118 16.72 19.76 6.91
CA TYR A 118 15.56 18.90 6.59
C TYR A 118 15.87 17.42 6.82
N LYS A 119 17.06 16.95 6.47
CA LYS A 119 17.51 15.57 6.79
C LYS A 119 17.73 15.36 8.29
N LYS A 120 18.17 16.40 9.03
CA LYS A 120 18.35 16.32 10.51
C LYS A 120 17.01 16.28 11.27
N ASN A 121 15.97 16.94 10.76
CA ASN A 121 14.65 16.95 11.41
C ASN A 121 13.80 15.69 11.10
N LYS A 122 14.20 14.85 10.14
CA LYS A 122 13.60 13.54 9.90
C LYS A 122 14.17 12.40 10.76
N LYS A 123 14.83 12.69 11.86
CA LYS A 123 14.81 11.79 13.01
C LYS A 123 13.51 12.03 13.79
N ILE A 124 12.36 11.79 13.14
CA ILE A 124 11.18 11.35 13.84
C ILE A 124 11.64 10.08 14.55
N LYS A 125 11.87 10.17 15.88
CA LYS A 125 11.90 8.97 16.72
C LYS A 125 10.71 8.16 16.25
N PRO A 126 10.85 6.88 15.90
CA PRO A 126 9.69 6.08 15.61
C PRO A 126 8.83 6.24 16.89
N LYS A 127 7.73 6.99 16.83
CA LYS A 127 6.62 6.77 17.74
C LYS A 127 6.36 5.29 17.53
N ASP A 128 6.47 4.50 18.58
CA ASP A 128 6.12 3.10 18.55
C ASP A 128 4.73 3.07 17.92
N LYS A 129 4.67 2.72 16.65
CA LYS A 129 3.41 2.64 15.91
C LYS A 129 2.73 1.41 16.47
N ILE A 130 1.84 1.63 17.43
CA ILE A 130 1.06 0.58 18.06
C ILE A 130 -0.25 0.47 17.29
N LEU A 131 -0.67 -0.75 17.02
CA LEU A 131 -2.02 -1.01 16.50
C LEU A 131 -3.03 -0.63 17.59
N VAL A 132 -3.95 0.27 17.25
CA VAL A 132 -5.02 0.68 18.15
C VAL A 132 -6.26 -0.15 17.84
N PRO A 133 -6.79 -0.92 18.80
CA PRO A 133 -8.00 -1.70 18.59
C PRO A 133 -9.23 -0.81 18.36
N TYR A 134 -10.09 -1.24 17.45
CA TYR A 134 -11.43 -0.71 17.26
C TYR A 134 -12.47 -1.56 17.99
N ASP A 135 -13.62 -0.96 18.32
CA ASP A 135 -14.76 -1.69 18.81
C ASP A 135 -15.30 -2.63 17.72
N LYS A 136 -15.41 -3.92 18.03
CA LYS A 136 -15.95 -4.92 17.09
C LYS A 136 -17.40 -4.68 16.72
N ASN A 137 -18.19 -3.98 17.56
CA ASN A 137 -19.58 -3.65 17.28
C ASN A 137 -19.77 -2.83 16.00
N VAL A 138 -18.73 -2.14 15.53
CA VAL A 138 -18.75 -1.44 14.25
C VAL A 138 -19.05 -2.36 13.07
N LEU A 139 -18.78 -3.65 13.19
CA LEU A 139 -19.05 -4.64 12.14
C LEU A 139 -20.54 -5.02 12.05
N ASN A 140 -21.35 -4.71 13.06
CA ASN A 140 -22.77 -5.09 13.11
C ASN A 140 -23.65 -4.37 12.07
N ILE A 141 -23.15 -3.33 11.44
CA ILE A 141 -23.84 -2.60 10.38
C ILE A 141 -23.76 -3.31 9.02
N PHE A 142 -22.85 -4.28 8.88
CA PHE A 142 -22.65 -5.03 7.64
C PHE A 142 -23.46 -6.32 7.64
N GLN A 143 -23.67 -6.88 6.44
CA GLN A 143 -24.44 -8.10 6.25
C GLN A 143 -23.53 -9.28 5.92
N TYR A 144 -23.94 -10.48 6.30
CA TYR A 144 -23.35 -11.71 5.80
C TYR A 144 -23.88 -11.96 4.38
N PHE A 145 -23.03 -11.68 3.41
CA PHE A 145 -23.30 -11.96 2.00
C PHE A 145 -22.06 -12.56 1.37
N TYR A 146 -22.22 -13.72 0.75
CA TYR A 146 -21.11 -14.43 0.15
C TYR A 146 -21.09 -14.18 -1.35
N CYS A 147 -20.05 -13.52 -1.80
CA CYS A 147 -19.90 -13.11 -3.19
C CYS A 147 -19.64 -14.34 -4.07
N GLN A 148 -20.49 -14.58 -5.06
CA GLN A 148 -20.36 -15.72 -5.96
C GLN A 148 -19.01 -15.70 -6.70
N SER A 149 -18.51 -14.53 -7.10
CA SER A 149 -17.21 -14.45 -7.76
C SER A 149 -16.04 -14.97 -6.90
N TRP A 150 -16.14 -14.86 -5.58
CA TRP A 150 -15.12 -15.41 -4.68
C TRP A 150 -15.27 -16.93 -4.51
N ILE A 151 -16.50 -17.44 -4.56
CA ILE A 151 -16.73 -18.88 -4.60
C ILE A 151 -16.17 -19.48 -5.88
N ASP A 152 -16.41 -18.82 -7.01
CA ASP A 152 -15.88 -19.23 -8.31
C ASP A 152 -14.33 -19.13 -8.39
N GLU A 153 -13.73 -18.21 -7.61
CA GLU A 153 -12.28 -18.08 -7.41
C GLU A 153 -11.72 -19.08 -6.35
N GLY A 154 -12.51 -20.04 -5.88
CA GLY A 154 -12.09 -21.12 -4.99
C GLY A 154 -12.06 -20.74 -3.50
N ILE A 155 -12.88 -19.80 -3.05
CA ILE A 155 -13.01 -19.45 -1.62
C ILE A 155 -14.31 -20.01 -1.09
N SER A 156 -14.25 -20.92 -0.11
CA SER A 156 -15.44 -21.55 0.47
C SER A 156 -16.23 -20.58 1.37
N VAL A 157 -17.52 -20.88 1.50
CA VAL A 157 -18.40 -20.15 2.44
C VAL A 157 -17.92 -20.30 3.88
N GLU A 158 -17.41 -21.47 4.23
CA GLU A 158 -16.84 -21.78 5.56
C GLU A 158 -15.65 -20.88 5.87
N THR A 159 -14.74 -20.69 4.92
CA THR A 159 -13.61 -19.75 5.03
C THR A 159 -14.11 -18.32 5.18
N MET A 160 -15.08 -17.88 4.37
CA MET A 160 -15.64 -16.53 4.51
C MET A 160 -16.25 -16.30 5.91
N LYS A 161 -16.93 -17.30 6.46
CA LYS A 161 -17.46 -17.24 7.84
C LYS A 161 -16.34 -17.18 8.88
N LYS A 162 -15.32 -18.04 8.76
CA LYS A 162 -14.18 -18.10 9.66
C LYS A 162 -13.47 -16.75 9.78
N TYR A 163 -13.27 -16.07 8.64
CA TYR A 163 -12.61 -14.77 8.59
C TYR A 163 -13.55 -13.58 8.78
N ASN A 164 -14.83 -13.85 9.08
CA ASN A 164 -15.87 -12.84 9.28
C ASN A 164 -15.98 -11.87 8.09
N ILE A 165 -16.00 -12.42 6.88
CA ILE A 165 -16.18 -11.64 5.66
C ILE A 165 -17.62 -11.16 5.58
N LEU A 166 -17.79 -9.86 5.41
CA LEU A 166 -19.08 -9.19 5.43
C LEU A 166 -19.28 -8.41 4.12
N TYR A 167 -20.42 -7.76 3.98
CA TYR A 167 -20.78 -6.99 2.81
C TYR A 167 -21.42 -5.66 3.19
N SER A 168 -21.00 -4.60 2.55
CA SER A 168 -21.63 -3.29 2.61
C SER A 168 -22.64 -3.14 1.47
N THR A 169 -23.92 -3.11 1.79
CA THR A 169 -24.99 -2.98 0.79
C THR A 169 -25.04 -1.58 0.16
N TRP A 170 -24.66 -0.55 0.92
CA TRP A 170 -24.70 0.84 0.43
C TRP A 170 -23.48 1.23 -0.41
N GLN A 171 -22.31 0.58 -0.22
CA GLN A 171 -21.13 0.82 -1.04
C GLN A 171 -20.84 -0.32 -2.02
N GLN A 172 -21.59 -1.41 -1.98
CA GLN A 172 -21.42 -2.61 -2.81
C GLN A 172 -19.98 -3.16 -2.77
N LYS A 173 -19.44 -3.28 -1.55
CA LYS A 173 -18.06 -3.73 -1.31
C LYS A 173 -18.03 -4.93 -0.36
N ILE A 174 -17.11 -5.84 -0.62
CA ILE A 174 -16.77 -6.90 0.33
C ILE A 174 -15.99 -6.25 1.48
N ILE A 175 -16.36 -6.57 2.70
CA ILE A 175 -15.75 -6.04 3.93
C ILE A 175 -14.85 -7.10 4.53
N ILE A 176 -13.62 -6.73 4.77
CA ILE A 176 -12.55 -7.59 5.29
C ILE A 176 -12.06 -7.00 6.62
N PRO A 177 -12.53 -7.51 7.76
CA PRO A 177 -12.01 -7.12 9.06
C PRO A 177 -10.56 -7.60 9.23
N HIS A 178 -9.68 -6.72 9.68
CA HIS A 178 -8.31 -7.05 10.02
C HIS A 178 -8.17 -7.20 11.53
N TYR A 179 -7.68 -8.34 11.95
CA TYR A 179 -7.40 -8.64 13.35
C TYR A 179 -5.90 -8.77 13.58
N ASP A 180 -5.45 -8.34 14.76
CA ASP A 180 -4.10 -8.63 15.22
C ASP A 180 -3.98 -10.10 15.71
N MET A 181 -2.77 -10.52 16.09
CA MET A 181 -2.53 -11.88 16.58
C MET A 181 -3.33 -12.23 17.85
N ASN A 182 -3.86 -11.26 18.57
CA ASN A 182 -4.67 -11.41 19.78
C ASN A 182 -6.18 -11.30 19.50
N ASN A 183 -6.60 -11.34 18.24
CA ASN A 183 -7.99 -11.19 17.79
C ASN A 183 -8.60 -9.81 18.11
N ASN A 184 -7.84 -8.75 18.30
CA ASN A 184 -8.37 -7.40 18.36
C ASN A 184 -8.63 -6.89 16.95
N LEU A 185 -9.79 -6.26 16.71
CA LEU A 185 -10.08 -5.59 15.44
C LEU A 185 -9.16 -4.35 15.32
N VAL A 186 -8.26 -4.34 14.36
CA VAL A 186 -7.29 -3.24 14.15
C VAL A 186 -7.55 -2.43 12.90
N GLY A 187 -8.45 -2.91 12.04
CA GLY A 187 -8.83 -2.20 10.84
C GLY A 187 -9.99 -2.88 10.11
N VAL A 188 -10.61 -2.13 9.20
CA VAL A 188 -11.62 -2.66 8.27
C VAL A 188 -11.19 -2.25 6.87
N ARG A 189 -10.90 -3.22 6.05
CA ARG A 189 -10.64 -3.00 4.63
C ARG A 189 -11.83 -3.43 3.79
N SER A 190 -11.87 -2.97 2.59
CA SER A 190 -12.87 -3.38 1.61
C SER A 190 -12.22 -3.78 0.30
N ARG A 191 -12.87 -4.70 -0.40
CA ARG A 191 -12.60 -5.00 -1.79
C ARG A 191 -13.73 -4.43 -2.64
N ALA A 192 -13.37 -3.57 -3.57
CA ALA A 192 -14.29 -3.01 -4.55
C ALA A 192 -14.72 -4.10 -5.55
N LEU A 193 -16.00 -4.08 -5.92
CA LEU A 193 -16.59 -4.97 -6.93
C LEU A 193 -16.88 -4.22 -8.23
N LEU A 194 -17.14 -2.92 -8.15
CA LEU A 194 -17.45 -2.09 -9.31
C LEU A 194 -16.16 -1.64 -10.02
N PRO A 195 -16.11 -1.69 -11.36
CA PRO A 195 -14.93 -1.26 -12.14
C PRO A 195 -14.51 0.17 -11.84
N ASP A 196 -15.44 1.11 -11.74
CA ASP A 196 -15.16 2.53 -11.45
C ASP A 196 -14.50 2.71 -10.09
N ASP A 197 -14.98 2.00 -9.06
CA ASP A 197 -14.36 2.00 -7.74
C ASP A 197 -12.95 1.41 -7.76
N ILE A 198 -12.73 0.36 -8.57
CA ILE A 198 -11.40 -0.27 -8.72
C ILE A 198 -10.44 0.70 -9.41
N GLU A 199 -10.90 1.45 -10.39
CA GLU A 199 -10.09 2.43 -11.09
C GLU A 199 -9.71 3.60 -10.17
N LEU A 200 -10.67 4.15 -9.44
CA LEU A 200 -10.48 5.29 -8.53
C LEU A 200 -9.68 4.91 -7.28
N PHE A 201 -10.16 3.95 -6.52
CA PHE A 201 -9.64 3.64 -5.17
C PHE A 201 -8.71 2.41 -5.13
N GLY A 202 -8.62 1.65 -6.23
CA GLY A 202 -7.94 0.35 -6.27
C GLY A 202 -8.82 -0.79 -5.77
N LYS A 203 -8.33 -2.02 -5.97
CA LYS A 203 -9.09 -3.24 -5.58
C LYS A 203 -9.34 -3.32 -4.08
N TYR A 204 -8.38 -2.88 -3.27
CA TYR A 204 -8.42 -2.94 -1.81
C TYR A 204 -8.16 -1.55 -1.22
N ALA A 205 -9.05 -1.09 -0.35
CA ALA A 205 -8.93 0.20 0.31
C ALA A 205 -9.38 0.12 1.78
N PRO A 206 -8.89 1.02 2.67
CA PRO A 206 -9.48 1.20 3.98
C PRO A 206 -10.96 1.55 3.86
N PHE A 207 -11.80 1.01 4.76
CA PHE A 207 -13.23 1.29 4.74
C PHE A 207 -13.57 2.52 5.59
N LYS A 208 -14.44 3.38 5.04
CA LYS A 208 -14.95 4.58 5.73
C LYS A 208 -16.38 4.35 6.20
N ILE A 209 -16.65 4.60 7.48
CA ILE A 209 -17.99 4.56 8.08
C ILE A 209 -18.30 5.93 8.63
N GLY A 210 -19.31 6.60 8.08
CA GLY A 210 -19.51 8.03 8.33
C GLY A 210 -18.27 8.82 7.93
N ASN A 211 -17.76 9.65 8.83
CA ASN A 211 -16.54 10.46 8.61
C ASN A 211 -15.26 9.81 9.17
N LYS A 212 -15.29 8.53 9.52
CA LYS A 212 -14.14 7.85 10.13
C LYS A 212 -13.62 6.72 9.25
N PHE A 213 -12.31 6.77 8.94
CA PHE A 213 -11.60 5.65 8.34
C PHE A 213 -11.21 4.62 9.42
N TYR A 214 -11.50 3.35 9.15
CA TYR A 214 -11.10 2.22 10.01
C TYR A 214 -9.84 1.58 9.44
N ASN A 215 -8.76 2.36 9.37
CA ASN A 215 -7.50 1.93 8.80
C ASN A 215 -6.45 1.64 9.90
N HIS A 216 -5.42 0.93 9.52
CA HIS A 216 -4.23 0.67 10.32
C HIS A 216 -2.99 0.61 9.42
N SER A 217 -1.82 0.73 10.02
CA SER A 217 -0.57 0.48 9.30
C SER A 217 -0.44 -1.00 8.96
N LEU A 218 -0.63 -1.37 7.69
CA LEU A 218 -0.56 -2.76 7.22
C LEU A 218 0.75 -3.46 7.59
N GLY A 219 1.86 -2.72 7.54
CA GLY A 219 3.18 -3.22 7.94
C GLY A 219 3.37 -3.51 9.44
N LEU A 220 2.39 -3.24 10.30
CA LEU A 220 2.36 -3.61 11.71
C LEU A 220 1.48 -4.84 11.97
N ASN A 221 1.00 -5.50 10.94
CA ASN A 221 0.17 -6.69 11.05
C ASN A 221 0.58 -7.73 10.00
N LEU A 222 0.27 -8.99 10.27
CA LEU A 222 0.28 -10.10 9.31
C LEU A 222 -1.15 -10.59 9.23
N PHE A 223 -1.82 -10.33 8.10
CA PHE A 223 -3.22 -10.73 7.95
C PHE A 223 -3.37 -12.25 7.97
N GLY A 224 -4.33 -12.75 8.73
CA GLY A 224 -4.59 -14.18 8.90
C GLY A 224 -3.77 -14.85 10.00
N LEU A 225 -2.80 -14.17 10.62
CA LEU A 225 -1.95 -14.76 11.66
C LEU A 225 -2.77 -15.25 12.87
N ASN A 226 -3.80 -14.50 13.30
CA ASN A 226 -4.68 -14.86 14.40
C ASN A 226 -5.40 -16.22 14.19
N HIS A 227 -5.71 -16.56 12.94
CA HIS A 227 -6.35 -17.84 12.60
C HIS A 227 -5.33 -18.98 12.41
N ASN A 228 -4.14 -18.65 11.88
CA ASN A 228 -3.22 -19.64 11.37
C ASN A 228 -2.00 -19.89 12.28
N ILE A 229 -1.90 -19.17 13.42
CA ILE A 229 -0.75 -19.24 14.33
C ILE A 229 -0.45 -20.66 14.82
N ASN A 230 -1.47 -21.46 15.14
CA ASN A 230 -1.28 -22.82 15.61
C ASN A 230 -0.67 -23.74 14.55
N ALA A 231 -1.15 -23.65 13.30
CA ALA A 231 -0.61 -24.39 12.16
C ALA A 231 0.84 -23.97 11.85
N ILE A 232 1.11 -22.67 11.88
CA ILE A 232 2.45 -22.11 11.68
C ILE A 232 3.44 -22.66 12.73
N GLN A 233 3.07 -22.64 14.00
CA GLN A 233 3.91 -23.13 15.09
C GLN A 233 4.11 -24.66 15.02
N LYS A 234 3.04 -25.41 14.74
CA LYS A 234 3.07 -26.88 14.58
C LYS A 234 3.98 -27.29 13.43
N LYS A 235 3.80 -26.64 12.26
CA LYS A 235 4.59 -26.95 11.04
C LYS A 235 5.98 -26.31 11.07
N ARG A 236 6.20 -25.30 11.90
CA ARG A 236 7.40 -24.44 11.94
C ARG A 236 7.71 -23.82 10.58
N LYS A 237 6.66 -23.52 9.82
CA LYS A 237 6.70 -22.92 8.47
C LYS A 237 5.66 -21.83 8.38
N ILE A 238 5.96 -20.81 7.58
CA ILE A 238 5.03 -19.74 7.25
C ILE A 238 5.12 -19.45 5.76
N MET A 239 3.96 -19.27 5.12
CA MET A 239 3.87 -18.83 3.71
C MET A 239 3.41 -17.38 3.67
N LEU A 240 4.18 -16.53 2.99
CA LEU A 240 3.93 -15.11 2.84
C LEU A 240 3.32 -14.86 1.47
N VAL A 241 2.09 -14.34 1.44
CA VAL A 241 1.38 -13.93 0.23
C VAL A 241 1.18 -12.42 0.19
N GLU A 242 0.83 -11.87 -0.97
CA GLU A 242 0.68 -10.44 -1.14
C GLU A 242 -0.63 -9.91 -0.55
N ALA A 243 -1.77 -10.54 -0.88
CA ALA A 243 -3.11 -10.04 -0.56
C ALA A 243 -3.91 -11.01 0.32
N GLU A 244 -4.96 -10.45 0.96
CA GLU A 244 -5.88 -11.18 1.84
C GLU A 244 -6.59 -12.35 1.12
N LYS A 245 -6.92 -12.18 -0.16
CA LYS A 245 -7.61 -13.21 -0.97
C LYS A 245 -6.84 -14.53 -0.98
N SER A 246 -5.53 -14.47 -1.13
CA SER A 246 -4.68 -15.66 -1.15
C SER A 246 -4.68 -16.42 0.17
N VAL A 247 -4.85 -15.72 1.31
CA VAL A 247 -5.03 -16.37 2.62
C VAL A 247 -6.36 -17.12 2.67
N PHE A 248 -7.42 -16.57 2.09
CA PHE A 248 -8.74 -17.26 2.05
C PHE A 248 -8.69 -18.48 1.13
N GLN A 249 -8.04 -18.39 -0.02
CA GLN A 249 -7.87 -19.51 -0.93
C GLN A 249 -7.09 -20.65 -0.26
N THR A 250 -5.97 -20.34 0.41
CA THR A 250 -5.20 -21.34 1.14
C THR A 250 -5.93 -21.89 2.36
N ASP A 251 -6.78 -21.10 3.01
CA ASP A 251 -7.62 -21.61 4.08
C ASP A 251 -8.67 -22.62 3.57
N THR A 252 -9.23 -22.35 2.41
CA THR A 252 -10.13 -23.29 1.75
C THR A 252 -9.44 -24.59 1.36
N MET A 253 -8.17 -24.52 0.90
CA MET A 253 -7.36 -25.67 0.49
C MET A 253 -6.88 -26.50 1.68
N PHE A 254 -6.38 -25.85 2.74
CA PHE A 254 -5.63 -26.51 3.82
C PHE A 254 -6.40 -26.55 5.16
N GLY A 255 -7.50 -25.82 5.31
CA GLY A 255 -8.32 -25.79 6.52
C GLY A 255 -7.51 -25.42 7.78
N GLU A 256 -7.59 -26.30 8.77
CA GLU A 256 -6.87 -26.15 10.06
C GLU A 256 -5.34 -26.19 9.93
N ASP A 257 -4.83 -26.74 8.84
CA ASP A 257 -3.41 -26.83 8.53
C ASP A 257 -2.88 -25.63 7.73
N ASN A 258 -3.66 -24.58 7.54
CA ASN A 258 -3.26 -23.37 6.85
C ASN A 258 -2.17 -22.62 7.64
N PHE A 259 -1.04 -22.37 6.99
CA PHE A 259 0.13 -21.66 7.55
C PHE A 259 0.48 -20.40 6.77
N THR A 260 -0.51 -19.82 6.07
CA THR A 260 -0.38 -18.66 5.19
C THR A 260 -0.75 -17.38 5.92
N VAL A 261 -0.01 -16.30 5.68
CA VAL A 261 -0.34 -14.94 6.11
C VAL A 261 -0.08 -13.95 4.97
N ALA A 262 -0.87 -12.86 4.92
CA ALA A 262 -0.62 -11.81 3.93
C ALA A 262 0.18 -10.65 4.51
N LEU A 263 1.13 -10.14 3.69
CA LEU A 263 1.86 -8.91 3.95
C LEU A 263 0.99 -7.66 3.69
N CYS A 264 -0.08 -7.82 2.90
CA CYS A 264 -0.90 -6.74 2.34
C CYS A 264 -0.05 -5.75 1.51
N GLY A 265 0.85 -6.28 0.71
CA GLY A 265 1.78 -5.63 -0.18
C GLY A 265 3.00 -6.50 -0.45
N SER A 266 3.95 -6.00 -1.24
CA SER A 266 5.13 -6.76 -1.69
C SER A 266 6.41 -6.51 -0.86
N ASN A 267 6.30 -5.80 0.29
CA ASN A 267 7.44 -5.46 1.15
C ASN A 267 7.26 -6.05 2.54
N LEU A 268 8.32 -6.63 3.09
CA LEU A 268 8.38 -7.04 4.49
C LEU A 268 8.90 -5.89 5.36
N THR A 269 8.13 -5.51 6.39
CA THR A 269 8.58 -4.52 7.38
C THR A 269 9.42 -5.17 8.49
N ASP A 270 10.15 -4.35 9.26
CA ASP A 270 10.92 -4.85 10.40
C ASP A 270 10.02 -5.39 11.51
N TYR A 271 8.82 -4.83 11.68
CA TYR A 271 7.83 -5.35 12.62
C TYR A 271 7.34 -6.74 12.20
N GLN A 272 6.91 -6.89 10.94
CA GLN A 272 6.47 -8.19 10.40
C GLN A 272 7.60 -9.24 10.48
N LYS A 273 8.84 -8.86 10.15
CA LYS A 273 10.02 -9.71 10.33
C LYS A 273 10.17 -10.16 11.79
N GLY A 274 10.14 -9.22 12.73
CA GLY A 274 10.24 -9.54 14.17
C GLY A 274 9.15 -10.51 14.62
N THR A 275 7.91 -10.29 14.17
CA THR A 275 6.77 -11.19 14.45
C THR A 275 7.03 -12.61 13.92
N ILE A 276 7.47 -12.74 12.66
CA ILE A 276 7.78 -14.05 12.05
C ILE A 276 8.86 -14.77 12.84
N LEU A 277 9.92 -14.09 13.23
CA LEU A 277 11.03 -14.70 14.00
C LEU A 277 10.58 -15.15 15.40
N MET A 278 9.71 -14.38 16.06
CA MET A 278 9.14 -14.74 17.37
C MET A 278 8.27 -16.00 17.33
N LEU A 279 7.66 -16.33 16.17
CA LEU A 279 6.88 -17.55 16.01
C LEU A 279 7.73 -18.84 15.99
N GLY A 280 9.06 -18.74 15.96
CA GLY A 280 9.98 -19.87 15.96
C GLY A 280 9.92 -20.73 14.70
N VAL A 281 9.56 -20.13 13.56
CA VAL A 281 9.54 -20.81 12.26
C VAL A 281 10.95 -21.18 11.82
N ARG A 282 11.08 -22.28 11.07
CA ARG A 282 12.34 -22.74 10.47
C ARG A 282 12.43 -22.43 9.00
N GLU A 283 11.27 -22.26 8.34
CA GLU A 283 11.18 -21.96 6.91
C GLU A 283 10.15 -20.87 6.66
N VAL A 284 10.54 -19.89 5.86
CA VAL A 284 9.63 -18.88 5.29
C VAL A 284 9.52 -19.14 3.79
N ILE A 285 8.30 -19.35 3.32
CA ILE A 285 7.98 -19.58 1.90
C ILE A 285 7.42 -18.28 1.34
N ILE A 286 8.07 -17.69 0.36
CA ILE A 286 7.62 -16.46 -0.31
C ILE A 286 6.76 -16.86 -1.51
N ALA A 287 5.50 -16.44 -1.52
CA ALA A 287 4.48 -16.78 -2.51
C ALA A 287 3.77 -15.51 -3.01
N LEU A 288 4.54 -14.51 -3.49
CA LEU A 288 4.00 -13.26 -4.03
C LEU A 288 3.48 -13.43 -5.46
N ASP A 289 2.66 -12.48 -5.89
CA ASP A 289 2.05 -12.45 -7.21
C ASP A 289 3.11 -12.35 -8.32
N LYS A 290 2.88 -13.03 -9.44
CA LYS A 290 3.79 -13.04 -10.60
C LYS A 290 3.78 -11.69 -11.32
N GLN A 291 4.88 -10.95 -11.27
CA GLN A 291 5.00 -9.61 -11.88
C GLN A 291 5.80 -9.60 -13.19
N TYR A 292 5.85 -10.72 -13.91
CA TYR A 292 6.55 -10.84 -15.19
C TYR A 292 5.77 -11.75 -16.16
N GLN A 293 5.93 -11.52 -17.45
CA GLN A 293 5.32 -12.35 -18.48
C GLN A 293 6.28 -13.45 -18.96
N THR A 294 7.55 -13.11 -19.11
CA THR A 294 8.60 -14.03 -19.58
C THR A 294 9.80 -14.02 -18.61
N LEU A 295 10.47 -15.17 -18.49
CA LEU A 295 11.59 -15.34 -17.56
C LEU A 295 12.82 -14.48 -17.90
N ASP A 296 13.05 -14.18 -19.18
CA ASP A 296 14.23 -13.43 -19.63
C ASP A 296 14.00 -11.92 -19.66
N SER A 297 12.80 -11.45 -19.31
CA SER A 297 12.44 -10.03 -19.34
C SER A 297 13.12 -9.24 -18.21
N ASP A 298 13.27 -7.94 -18.46
CA ASP A 298 13.77 -7.03 -17.41
C ASP A 298 12.78 -6.91 -16.25
N GLU A 299 11.47 -7.07 -16.49
CA GLU A 299 10.44 -7.17 -15.45
C GLU A 299 10.73 -8.33 -14.51
N CYS A 300 11.09 -9.51 -15.04
CA CYS A 300 11.42 -10.68 -14.24
C CYS A 300 12.68 -10.44 -13.39
N LYS A 301 13.73 -9.85 -13.96
CA LYS A 301 14.96 -9.49 -13.24
C LYS A 301 14.68 -8.48 -12.13
N ASN A 302 13.93 -7.43 -12.44
CA ASN A 302 13.56 -6.39 -11.49
C ASN A 302 12.70 -6.95 -10.34
N TRP A 303 11.76 -7.86 -10.66
CA TRP A 303 10.92 -8.52 -9.66
C TRP A 303 11.73 -9.45 -8.75
N SER A 304 12.63 -10.24 -9.32
CA SER A 304 13.54 -11.09 -8.51
C SER A 304 14.42 -10.25 -7.57
N GLN A 305 14.96 -9.14 -8.06
CA GLN A 305 15.76 -8.22 -7.26
C GLN A 305 14.91 -7.56 -6.17
N HIS A 306 13.67 -7.17 -6.47
CA HIS A 306 12.74 -6.63 -5.49
C HIS A 306 12.48 -7.61 -4.33
N ILE A 307 12.13 -8.87 -4.65
CA ILE A 307 11.92 -9.91 -3.63
C ILE A 307 13.17 -10.10 -2.79
N LYS A 308 14.34 -10.13 -3.45
CA LYS A 308 15.62 -10.25 -2.76
C LYS A 308 15.82 -9.13 -1.75
N ASP A 309 15.77 -7.87 -2.18
CA ASP A 309 16.11 -6.71 -1.34
C ASP A 309 15.05 -6.45 -0.25
N LYS A 310 13.78 -6.72 -0.55
CA LYS A 310 12.67 -6.35 0.34
C LYS A 310 12.27 -7.45 1.31
N ILE A 311 12.58 -8.73 1.03
CA ILE A 311 12.15 -9.84 1.87
C ILE A 311 13.31 -10.78 2.18
N ILE A 312 14.02 -11.33 1.16
CA ILE A 312 15.01 -12.39 1.34
C ILE A 312 16.16 -11.91 2.22
N ASP A 313 16.80 -10.79 1.87
CA ASP A 313 17.95 -10.26 2.60
C ASP A 313 17.63 -9.91 4.07
N LYS A 314 16.34 -9.69 4.38
CA LYS A 314 15.89 -9.45 5.76
C LYS A 314 15.71 -10.73 6.57
N LEU A 315 15.38 -11.86 5.94
CA LEU A 315 15.03 -13.11 6.61
C LEU A 315 16.12 -14.18 6.55
N SER A 316 16.83 -14.29 5.44
CA SER A 316 17.81 -15.34 5.20
C SER A 316 18.96 -15.44 6.23
N PRO A 317 19.35 -14.34 6.93
CA PRO A 317 20.32 -14.45 8.03
C PRO A 317 19.79 -15.22 9.26
N PHE A 318 18.48 -15.43 9.37
CA PHE A 318 17.85 -15.94 10.60
C PHE A 318 17.10 -17.27 10.39
N VAL A 319 16.53 -17.48 9.20
CA VAL A 319 15.68 -18.64 8.89
C VAL A 319 15.92 -19.10 7.45
N SER A 320 15.59 -20.36 7.16
CA SER A 320 15.56 -20.85 5.77
C SER A 320 14.50 -20.11 4.98
N VAL A 321 14.84 -19.63 3.79
CA VAL A 321 13.91 -18.91 2.89
C VAL A 321 13.80 -19.69 1.60
N SER A 322 12.57 -19.88 1.13
CA SER A 322 12.27 -20.42 -0.18
C SER A 322 11.27 -19.55 -0.93
N VAL A 323 11.30 -19.59 -2.24
CA VAL A 323 10.44 -18.77 -3.13
C VAL A 323 9.67 -19.69 -4.06
N LEU A 324 8.36 -19.48 -4.16
CA LEU A 324 7.54 -20.09 -5.19
C LEU A 324 7.74 -19.28 -6.48
N TRP A 325 8.70 -19.73 -7.30
CA TRP A 325 9.03 -19.08 -8.57
C TRP A 325 8.47 -19.88 -9.72
N ASP A 326 7.59 -19.27 -10.51
CA ASP A 326 6.99 -19.93 -11.65
C ASP A 326 7.95 -19.97 -12.84
N SER A 327 8.79 -20.99 -12.88
CA SER A 327 9.71 -21.26 -14.00
C SER A 327 9.07 -22.06 -15.15
N THR A 328 7.87 -22.61 -14.95
CA THR A 328 7.19 -23.51 -15.89
C THR A 328 5.93 -22.92 -16.51
N ASN A 329 5.67 -21.63 -16.24
CA ASN A 329 4.55 -20.89 -16.80
C ASN A 329 3.15 -21.42 -16.40
N LEU A 330 3.02 -21.85 -15.15
CA LEU A 330 1.77 -22.31 -14.56
C LEU A 330 0.81 -21.15 -14.22
N LEU A 331 1.39 -19.96 -14.01
CA LEU A 331 0.67 -18.75 -13.63
C LEU A 331 0.65 -17.75 -14.79
N ASN A 332 -0.44 -17.00 -14.92
CA ASN A 332 -0.47 -15.81 -15.76
C ASN A 332 0.21 -14.62 -15.09
N TYR A 333 0.43 -13.56 -15.86
CA TYR A 333 0.85 -12.26 -15.33
C TYR A 333 -0.14 -11.73 -14.29
N LYS A 334 0.35 -11.36 -13.12
CA LYS A 334 -0.42 -10.91 -11.94
C LYS A 334 -1.24 -11.98 -11.22
N ASP A 335 -1.14 -13.24 -11.60
CA ASP A 335 -1.72 -14.30 -10.77
C ASP A 335 -0.91 -14.43 -9.47
N SER A 336 -1.63 -14.64 -8.38
CA SER A 336 -1.06 -15.20 -7.15
C SER A 336 -0.80 -16.71 -7.33
N PRO A 337 0.18 -17.31 -6.66
CA PRO A 337 0.37 -18.76 -6.65
C PRO A 337 -0.87 -19.58 -6.28
N THR A 338 -1.85 -18.94 -5.61
CA THR A 338 -3.09 -19.57 -5.16
C THR A 338 -4.25 -19.48 -6.16
N ASP A 339 -4.16 -18.60 -7.18
CA ASP A 339 -5.26 -18.30 -8.10
C ASP A 339 -5.61 -19.46 -9.06
N ARG A 340 -4.69 -20.43 -9.24
CA ARG A 340 -4.88 -21.58 -10.12
C ARG A 340 -5.25 -22.88 -9.42
N GLY A 341 -5.68 -22.77 -8.16
CA GLY A 341 -6.14 -23.90 -7.35
C GLY A 341 -5.03 -24.68 -6.68
N GLU A 342 -5.45 -25.66 -5.88
CA GLU A 342 -4.56 -26.42 -4.98
C GLU A 342 -3.47 -27.19 -5.73
N GLU A 343 -3.83 -27.87 -6.83
CA GLU A 343 -2.85 -28.67 -7.59
C GLU A 343 -1.69 -27.83 -8.11
N THR A 344 -1.98 -26.62 -8.62
CA THR A 344 -0.95 -25.70 -9.11
C THR A 344 -0.08 -25.19 -7.95
N LEU A 345 -0.71 -24.82 -6.84
CA LEU A 345 0.03 -24.38 -5.65
C LEU A 345 0.97 -25.47 -5.14
N LEU A 346 0.52 -26.73 -5.05
CA LEU A 346 1.33 -27.86 -4.62
C LEU A 346 2.52 -28.10 -5.57
N LYS A 347 2.32 -28.04 -6.89
CA LYS A 347 3.41 -28.13 -7.88
C LYS A 347 4.45 -27.01 -7.69
N LEU A 348 4.01 -25.77 -7.45
CA LEU A 348 4.93 -24.67 -7.13
C LEU A 348 5.68 -24.90 -5.82
N MET A 349 5.02 -25.45 -4.81
CA MET A 349 5.63 -25.78 -3.52
C MET A 349 6.67 -26.92 -3.63
N GLU A 350 6.44 -27.92 -4.47
CA GLU A 350 7.41 -28.99 -4.75
C GLU A 350 8.65 -28.46 -5.47
N ASN A 351 8.48 -27.48 -6.37
CA ASN A 351 9.55 -26.88 -7.18
C ASN A 351 10.08 -25.57 -6.61
N LYS A 352 9.78 -25.25 -5.34
CA LYS A 352 10.25 -24.01 -4.70
C LYS A 352 11.77 -23.89 -4.71
N ILE A 353 12.26 -22.69 -4.94
CA ILE A 353 13.69 -22.39 -4.96
C ILE A 353 14.15 -22.02 -3.55
N TYR A 354 15.06 -22.79 -2.97
CA TYR A 354 15.70 -22.41 -1.72
C TYR A 354 16.77 -21.36 -1.97
N VAL A 355 16.69 -20.27 -1.21
CA VAL A 355 17.74 -19.26 -1.22
C VAL A 355 18.80 -19.68 -0.22
N GLY A 356 19.94 -20.14 -0.73
CA GLY A 356 21.05 -20.58 0.09
C GLY A 356 21.63 -19.43 0.90
N THR A 357 21.85 -19.65 2.20
CA THR A 357 22.92 -18.95 2.90
C THR A 357 24.22 -19.40 2.24
N ASN A 358 24.92 -18.48 1.56
CA ASN A 358 26.32 -18.75 1.20
C ASN A 358 27.06 -19.10 2.49
N GLN A 359 27.36 -20.39 2.66
CA GLN A 359 28.30 -20.87 3.67
C GLN A 359 29.70 -20.38 3.33
#